data_cfe4f3c564d448f5f98353d4d4d9cdcf
#
_entry.id   cfe4f3c564d448f5f98353d4d4d9cdcf
#
_cell.length_a   1.000
_cell.length_b   1.000
_cell.length_c   1.000
_cell.angle_alpha   90.00
_cell.angle_beta   90.00
_cell.angle_gamma   90.00
#
_symmetry.space_group_name_H-M   'P 1'
#
loop_
_entity.id
_entity.type
_entity.pdbx_description
1 polymer ?
#
loop_
_entity_poly.entity_id
_entity_poly.type
_entity_poly.pdbx_seq_one_letter_code
_entity_poly.pdbx_strand_id
1 'polypeptide(L)'
;LVGDGGVGKTTYVKRHETGDFEKVYVPTRGAEVHRLTFSTSCGPITFNCWDTAGQEKFGGLRDGYYVDADCAILMFDVTSRSSYDSLANWHRDLTRVCGNIPIVMVGNKCDMKERRVKTKMINFHQRKNMPYFDISAKSNYNFEKPFRWLARKLTQTPDLQFSEALAIKPPEVAFDENVYKAANDKPANVPLPED
;
A
#
# COMPACT_ATOMS: atom_id res chain seq x y z
N LEU A 1 -6.94 4.52 -0.15
CA LEU A 1 -6.23 3.54 0.68
C LEU A 1 -7.20 2.91 1.67
N VAL A 2 -7.23 1.59 1.74
CA VAL A 2 -8.13 0.83 2.62
C VAL A 2 -7.37 -0.23 3.42
N GLY A 3 -7.87 -0.55 4.61
CA GLY A 3 -7.27 -1.50 5.55
C GLY A 3 -7.55 -1.09 7.00
N ASP A 4 -7.24 -1.95 7.94
CA ASP A 4 -7.53 -1.75 9.37
C ASP A 4 -6.85 -0.50 9.95
N GLY A 5 -7.32 -0.04 11.11
CA GLY A 5 -6.67 1.02 11.88
C GLY A 5 -5.24 0.63 12.29
N GLY A 6 -4.31 1.59 12.20
CA GLY A 6 -2.93 1.38 12.62
C GLY A 6 -2.03 0.60 11.66
N VAL A 7 -2.51 0.17 10.49
CA VAL A 7 -1.65 -0.52 9.48
C VAL A 7 -0.68 0.44 8.78
N GLY A 8 -0.87 1.76 8.94
CA GLY A 8 0.05 2.79 8.43
C GLY A 8 -0.35 3.46 7.13
N LYS A 9 -1.64 3.49 6.77
CA LYS A 9 -2.16 4.19 5.59
C LYS A 9 -1.79 5.67 5.59
N THR A 10 -2.18 6.39 6.63
CA THR A 10 -1.88 7.81 6.83
C THR A 10 -0.37 8.08 6.79
N THR A 11 0.41 7.28 7.52
CA THR A 11 1.88 7.42 7.55
C THR A 11 2.48 7.25 6.16
N TYR A 12 2.00 6.27 5.39
CA TYR A 12 2.48 6.01 4.04
C TYR A 12 2.20 7.17 3.08
N VAL A 13 0.99 7.72 3.10
CA VAL A 13 0.60 8.85 2.24
C VAL A 13 1.33 10.12 2.64
N LYS A 14 1.34 10.46 3.92
CA LYS A 14 2.03 11.66 4.42
C LYS A 14 3.53 11.61 4.17
N ARG A 15 4.13 10.42 4.27
CA ARG A 15 5.55 10.23 3.92
C ARG A 15 5.82 10.55 2.44
N HIS A 16 4.91 10.20 1.55
CA HIS A 16 5.00 10.59 0.13
C HIS A 16 4.81 12.11 -0.06
N GLU A 17 3.91 12.72 0.70
CA GLU A 17 3.56 14.14 0.56
C GLU A 17 4.62 15.07 1.13
N THR A 18 5.11 14.79 2.34
CA THR A 18 6.00 15.69 3.09
C THR A 18 7.43 15.17 3.24
N GLY A 19 7.66 13.91 2.97
CA GLY A 19 8.91 13.22 3.26
C GLY A 19 9.10 12.85 4.75
N ASP A 20 8.17 13.23 5.63
CA ASP A 20 8.26 12.99 7.07
C ASP A 20 7.64 11.65 7.50
N PHE A 21 8.24 11.04 8.51
CA PHE A 21 7.69 9.84 9.15
C PHE A 21 7.04 10.20 10.48
N GLU A 22 5.73 10.02 10.57
CA GLU A 22 4.98 10.24 11.81
C GLU A 22 5.20 9.07 12.80
N LYS A 23 5.78 9.37 13.96
CA LYS A 23 6.09 8.38 15.01
C LYS A 23 4.90 8.09 15.93
N VAL A 24 3.94 8.99 15.99
CA VAL A 24 2.78 8.90 16.88
C VAL A 24 1.56 8.48 16.08
N TYR A 25 0.93 7.41 16.50
CA TYR A 25 -0.35 6.98 15.91
C TYR A 25 -1.49 7.87 16.38
N VAL A 26 -2.13 8.53 15.44
CA VAL A 26 -3.41 9.24 15.67
C VAL A 26 -4.46 8.59 14.77
N PRO A 27 -5.57 8.10 15.31
CA PRO A 27 -6.63 7.50 14.47
C PRO A 27 -7.22 8.51 13.50
N THR A 28 -7.24 8.17 12.21
CA THR A 28 -7.90 8.97 11.19
C THR A 28 -9.42 8.93 11.41
N ARG A 29 -10.06 10.08 11.34
CA ARG A 29 -11.52 10.21 11.41
C ARG A 29 -12.07 10.59 10.04
N GLY A 30 -13.01 9.80 9.52
CA GLY A 30 -13.55 10.03 8.18
C GLY A 30 -12.53 9.70 7.09
N ALA A 31 -12.34 10.62 6.15
CA ALA A 31 -11.32 10.51 5.11
C ALA A 31 -10.63 11.86 4.88
N GLU A 32 -9.33 11.82 4.56
CA GLU A 32 -8.55 12.97 4.14
C GLU A 32 -8.05 12.74 2.72
N VAL A 33 -8.00 13.79 1.90
CA VAL A 33 -7.51 13.71 0.51
C VAL A 33 -6.13 14.35 0.41
N HIS A 34 -5.15 13.55 -0.02
CA HIS A 34 -3.78 13.96 -0.24
C HIS A 34 -3.45 13.92 -1.74
N ARG A 35 -2.85 14.97 -2.27
CA ARG A 35 -2.45 15.04 -3.67
C ARG A 35 -0.97 14.65 -3.81
N LEU A 36 -0.72 13.50 -4.41
CA LEU A 36 0.63 13.01 -4.66
C LEU A 36 0.93 13.09 -6.15
N THR A 37 1.88 13.95 -6.54
CA THR A 37 2.29 14.11 -7.94
C THR A 37 3.64 13.44 -8.16
N PHE A 38 3.71 12.56 -9.14
CA PHE A 38 4.92 11.86 -9.55
C PHE A 38 5.34 12.33 -10.93
N SER A 39 6.62 12.71 -11.09
CA SER A 39 7.22 12.94 -12.40
C SER A 39 7.50 11.59 -13.04
N THR A 40 6.96 11.37 -14.25
CA THR A 40 7.12 10.09 -14.94
C THR A 40 7.68 10.28 -16.34
N SER A 41 8.13 9.19 -16.97
CA SER A 41 8.56 9.17 -18.38
C SER A 41 7.46 9.60 -19.37
N CYS A 42 6.20 9.61 -18.92
CA CYS A 42 5.04 10.02 -19.73
C CYS A 42 4.45 11.37 -19.29
N GLY A 43 5.19 12.16 -18.50
CA GLY A 43 4.71 13.40 -17.90
C GLY A 43 4.25 13.23 -16.44
N PRO A 44 3.81 14.30 -15.78
CA PRO A 44 3.39 14.25 -14.39
C PRO A 44 2.06 13.49 -14.23
N ILE A 45 1.99 12.61 -13.22
CA ILE A 45 0.78 11.91 -12.81
C ILE A 45 0.45 12.27 -11.38
N THR A 46 -0.78 12.69 -11.14
CA THR A 46 -1.27 13.05 -9.81
C THR A 46 -2.29 12.02 -9.32
N PHE A 47 -2.01 11.44 -8.16
CA PHE A 47 -2.98 10.63 -7.41
C PHE A 47 -3.66 11.50 -6.35
N ASN A 48 -4.99 11.56 -6.38
CA ASN A 48 -5.78 12.08 -5.28
C ASN A 48 -6.03 10.92 -4.31
N CYS A 49 -5.18 10.81 -3.29
CA CYS A 49 -5.20 9.69 -2.36
C CYS A 49 -6.18 9.94 -1.23
N TRP A 50 -7.26 9.19 -1.20
CA TRP A 50 -8.20 9.17 -0.09
C TRP A 50 -7.65 8.28 1.02
N ASP A 51 -7.12 8.90 2.07
CA ASP A 51 -6.71 8.21 3.29
C ASP A 51 -7.95 8.01 4.17
N THR A 52 -8.40 6.76 4.30
CA THR A 52 -9.65 6.45 4.98
C THR A 52 -9.41 5.90 6.38
N ALA A 53 -10.36 6.20 7.29
CA ALA A 53 -10.36 5.62 8.63
C ALA A 53 -10.39 4.08 8.57
N GLY A 54 -9.48 3.45 9.32
CA GLY A 54 -9.40 1.99 9.41
C GLY A 54 -10.21 1.40 10.57
N GLN A 55 -10.92 2.23 11.34
CA GLN A 55 -11.77 1.76 12.43
C GLN A 55 -13.21 1.53 11.95
N GLU A 56 -13.63 0.30 12.07
CA GLU A 56 -14.68 -0.38 11.33
C GLU A 56 -16.12 -0.12 11.74
N LYS A 57 -16.39 0.65 12.76
CA LYS A 57 -17.74 0.70 13.37
C LYS A 57 -18.83 1.34 12.49
N PHE A 58 -18.49 1.91 11.33
CA PHE A 58 -19.42 2.68 10.49
C PHE A 58 -19.38 2.27 9.01
N GLY A 59 -19.63 0.99 8.73
CA GLY A 59 -19.60 0.44 7.37
C GLY A 59 -20.35 1.23 6.29
N GLY A 60 -21.48 1.84 6.63
CA GLY A 60 -22.29 2.59 5.67
C GLY A 60 -21.67 3.91 5.19
N LEU A 61 -20.83 4.56 5.97
CA LEU A 61 -20.16 5.80 5.58
C LEU A 61 -18.95 5.56 4.66
N ARG A 62 -18.38 4.37 4.69
CA ARG A 62 -17.20 4.02 3.87
C ARG A 62 -17.49 3.97 2.39
N ASP A 63 -18.68 3.50 2.01
CA ASP A 63 -19.07 3.37 0.62
C ASP A 63 -18.97 4.71 -0.12
N GLY A 64 -19.34 5.81 0.52
CA GLY A 64 -19.21 7.15 -0.04
C GLY A 64 -17.78 7.58 -0.36
N TYR A 65 -16.77 7.03 0.35
CA TYR A 65 -15.36 7.34 0.07
C TYR A 65 -14.79 6.51 -1.08
N TYR A 66 -15.50 5.46 -1.51
CA TYR A 66 -15.04 4.56 -2.58
C TYR A 66 -15.63 4.91 -3.94
N VAL A 67 -16.72 5.67 -3.97
CA VAL A 67 -17.39 6.08 -5.22
C VAL A 67 -16.40 6.79 -6.14
N ASP A 68 -16.43 6.42 -7.42
CA ASP A 68 -15.58 6.95 -8.49
C ASP A 68 -14.06 6.77 -8.27
N ALA A 69 -13.67 5.79 -7.46
CA ALA A 69 -12.26 5.44 -7.33
C ALA A 69 -11.74 4.74 -8.60
N ASP A 70 -10.63 5.23 -9.16
CA ASP A 70 -9.95 4.65 -10.33
C ASP A 70 -9.06 3.45 -9.98
N CYS A 71 -8.56 3.40 -8.74
CA CYS A 71 -7.69 2.33 -8.25
C CYS A 71 -7.67 2.28 -6.72
N ALA A 72 -7.07 1.22 -6.16
CA ALA A 72 -6.97 1.10 -4.72
C ALA A 72 -5.66 0.46 -4.24
N ILE A 73 -5.24 0.87 -3.03
CA ILE A 73 -4.20 0.21 -2.25
C ILE A 73 -4.87 -0.46 -1.04
N LEU A 74 -4.77 -1.79 -1.00
CA LEU A 74 -5.31 -2.63 0.08
C LEU A 74 -4.17 -2.98 1.03
N MET A 75 -4.14 -2.36 2.22
CA MET A 75 -3.00 -2.43 3.13
C MET A 75 -3.28 -3.23 4.39
N PHE A 76 -2.29 -4.03 4.80
CA PHE A 76 -2.24 -4.67 6.10
C PHE A 76 -0.88 -4.47 6.76
N ASP A 77 -0.77 -4.80 8.04
CA ASP A 77 0.46 -4.77 8.83
C ASP A 77 1.01 -6.19 8.96
N VAL A 78 2.25 -6.42 8.50
CA VAL A 78 2.88 -7.76 8.55
C VAL A 78 3.09 -8.27 9.98
N THR A 79 3.01 -7.38 10.98
CA THR A 79 3.09 -7.73 12.41
C THR A 79 1.73 -8.03 13.03
N SER A 80 0.63 -7.85 12.28
CA SER A 80 -0.75 -8.05 12.75
C SER A 80 -1.50 -9.07 11.89
N ARG A 81 -1.72 -10.27 12.44
CA ARG A 81 -2.47 -11.32 11.74
C ARG A 81 -3.92 -10.90 11.48
N SER A 82 -4.57 -10.23 12.44
CA SER A 82 -5.95 -9.76 12.29
C SER A 82 -6.10 -8.80 11.12
N SER A 83 -5.14 -7.90 10.90
CA SER A 83 -5.20 -6.96 9.77
C SER A 83 -5.09 -7.66 8.41
N TYR A 84 -4.37 -8.79 8.33
CA TYR A 84 -4.33 -9.62 7.14
C TYR A 84 -5.66 -10.37 6.93
N ASP A 85 -6.23 -10.92 7.99
CA ASP A 85 -7.49 -11.67 7.93
C ASP A 85 -8.67 -10.75 7.55
N SER A 86 -8.61 -9.45 7.90
CA SER A 86 -9.60 -8.42 7.52
C SER A 86 -9.59 -8.06 6.02
N LEU A 87 -8.52 -8.39 5.28
CA LEU A 87 -8.39 -8.01 3.87
C LEU A 87 -9.54 -8.51 2.99
N ALA A 88 -10.10 -9.67 3.30
CA ALA A 88 -11.22 -10.23 2.55
C ALA A 88 -12.47 -9.35 2.63
N ASN A 89 -12.74 -8.75 3.80
CA ASN A 89 -13.85 -7.83 4.01
C ASN A 89 -13.60 -6.50 3.28
N TRP A 90 -12.40 -5.92 3.42
CA TRP A 90 -12.02 -4.70 2.73
C TRP A 90 -12.12 -4.83 1.22
N HIS A 91 -11.59 -5.92 0.67
CA HIS A 91 -11.66 -6.20 -0.76
C HIS A 91 -13.10 -6.35 -1.23
N ARG A 92 -13.95 -7.08 -0.49
CA ARG A 92 -15.36 -7.27 -0.83
C ARG A 92 -16.10 -5.93 -0.87
N ASP A 93 -15.92 -5.07 0.14
CA ASP A 93 -16.59 -3.78 0.21
C ASP A 93 -16.13 -2.87 -0.93
N LEU A 94 -14.83 -2.85 -1.21
CA LEU A 94 -14.26 -2.08 -2.31
C LEU A 94 -14.81 -2.52 -3.67
N THR A 95 -14.78 -3.83 -3.96
CA THR A 95 -15.26 -4.36 -5.26
C THR A 95 -16.77 -4.25 -5.43
N ARG A 96 -17.53 -4.25 -4.33
CA ARG A 96 -18.97 -4.01 -4.36
C ARG A 96 -19.29 -2.60 -4.83
N VAL A 97 -18.52 -1.58 -4.42
CA VAL A 97 -18.76 -0.17 -4.75
C VAL A 97 -18.11 0.22 -6.07
N CYS A 98 -16.84 -0.16 -6.27
CA CYS A 98 -16.02 0.30 -7.40
C CYS A 98 -16.03 -0.66 -8.60
N GLY A 99 -16.57 -1.87 -8.43
CA GLY A 99 -16.49 -2.88 -9.48
C GLY A 99 -15.05 -3.36 -9.73
N ASN A 100 -14.68 -3.48 -10.98
CA ASN A 100 -13.37 -4.02 -11.40
C ASN A 100 -12.36 -2.89 -11.64
N ILE A 101 -11.72 -2.42 -10.60
CA ILE A 101 -10.63 -1.44 -10.64
C ILE A 101 -9.27 -2.10 -10.35
N PRO A 102 -8.14 -1.52 -10.79
CA PRO A 102 -6.82 -1.97 -10.37
C PRO A 102 -6.64 -1.88 -8.86
N ILE A 103 -6.29 -3.00 -8.22
CA ILE A 103 -6.03 -3.07 -6.78
C ILE A 103 -4.63 -3.65 -6.56
N VAL A 104 -3.83 -3.00 -5.74
CA VAL A 104 -2.54 -3.50 -5.27
C VAL A 104 -2.62 -3.84 -3.78
N MET A 105 -2.14 -5.01 -3.41
CA MET A 105 -2.06 -5.44 -2.02
C MET A 105 -0.68 -5.10 -1.43
N VAL A 106 -0.66 -4.54 -0.22
CA VAL A 106 0.54 -4.04 0.43
C VAL A 106 0.64 -4.55 1.85
N GLY A 107 1.76 -5.19 2.19
CA GLY A 107 2.15 -5.53 3.55
C GLY A 107 3.14 -4.52 4.09
N ASN A 108 2.70 -3.65 5.00
CA ASN A 108 3.52 -2.60 5.59
C ASN A 108 4.25 -3.06 6.86
N LYS A 109 5.23 -2.28 7.30
CA LYS A 109 6.08 -2.49 8.48
C LYS A 109 6.99 -3.71 8.37
N CYS A 110 7.44 -4.04 7.15
CA CYS A 110 8.33 -5.18 6.93
C CYS A 110 9.72 -5.01 7.57
N ASP A 111 10.06 -3.80 8.03
CA ASP A 111 11.25 -3.49 8.83
C ASP A 111 11.21 -4.05 10.26
N MET A 112 10.02 -4.42 10.74
CA MET A 112 9.84 -4.96 12.08
C MET A 112 10.33 -6.40 12.18
N LYS A 113 11.13 -6.70 13.21
CA LYS A 113 11.67 -8.06 13.45
C LYS A 113 10.58 -9.09 13.76
N GLU A 114 9.53 -8.69 14.44
CA GLU A 114 8.43 -9.55 14.88
C GLU A 114 7.33 -9.70 13.80
N ARG A 115 7.72 -10.18 12.63
CA ARG A 115 6.76 -10.47 11.56
C ARG A 115 5.86 -11.66 11.95
N ARG A 116 4.55 -11.44 12.02
CA ARG A 116 3.54 -12.48 12.33
C ARG A 116 2.93 -13.08 11.07
N VAL A 117 2.79 -12.28 10.01
CA VAL A 117 2.30 -12.75 8.71
C VAL A 117 3.50 -13.07 7.83
N LYS A 118 3.97 -14.32 7.90
CA LYS A 118 5.12 -14.79 7.11
C LYS A 118 4.76 -14.80 5.62
N THR A 119 5.72 -14.55 4.75
CA THR A 119 5.53 -14.47 3.29
C THR A 119 4.82 -15.71 2.72
N LYS A 120 5.17 -16.91 3.18
CA LYS A 120 4.50 -18.17 2.78
C LYS A 120 3.02 -18.28 3.14
N MET A 121 2.54 -17.43 4.07
CA MET A 121 1.13 -17.41 4.48
C MET A 121 0.31 -16.43 3.63
N ILE A 122 0.98 -15.61 2.82
CA ILE A 122 0.34 -14.55 2.04
C ILE A 122 -0.06 -15.13 0.69
N ASN A 123 -1.32 -15.50 0.55
CA ASN A 123 -1.89 -16.08 -0.67
C ASN A 123 -3.17 -15.39 -1.17
N PHE A 124 -3.66 -14.39 -0.41
CA PHE A 124 -4.89 -13.68 -0.78
C PHE A 124 -4.75 -12.95 -2.12
N HIS A 125 -3.61 -12.32 -2.36
CA HIS A 125 -3.31 -11.64 -3.62
C HIS A 125 -3.35 -12.58 -4.83
N GLN A 126 -2.85 -13.82 -4.70
CA GLN A 126 -2.90 -14.82 -5.77
C GLN A 126 -4.35 -15.22 -6.10
N ARG A 127 -5.15 -15.49 -5.05
CA ARG A 127 -6.56 -15.85 -5.22
C ARG A 127 -7.41 -14.76 -5.87
N LYS A 128 -6.98 -13.50 -5.74
CA LYS A 128 -7.67 -12.32 -6.29
C LYS A 128 -6.97 -11.71 -7.50
N ASN A 129 -5.88 -12.34 -7.98
CA ASN A 129 -5.09 -11.88 -9.11
C ASN A 129 -4.64 -10.42 -8.96
N MET A 130 -4.08 -10.09 -7.79
CA MET A 130 -3.55 -8.77 -7.46
C MET A 130 -2.04 -8.84 -7.27
N PRO A 131 -1.27 -7.80 -7.60
CA PRO A 131 0.13 -7.70 -7.20
C PRO A 131 0.24 -7.51 -5.68
N TYR A 132 1.36 -7.95 -5.13
CA TYR A 132 1.68 -7.81 -3.73
C TYR A 132 3.08 -7.23 -3.53
N PHE A 133 3.19 -6.26 -2.64
CA PHE A 133 4.47 -5.70 -2.21
C PHE A 133 4.58 -5.67 -0.69
N ASP A 134 5.70 -6.18 -0.17
CA ASP A 134 6.14 -5.80 1.17
C ASP A 134 6.76 -4.42 1.11
N ILE A 135 6.32 -3.52 1.98
CA ILE A 135 6.86 -2.15 2.08
C ILE A 135 7.21 -1.81 3.53
N SER A 136 8.00 -0.76 3.68
CA SER A 136 8.17 -0.07 4.95
C SER A 136 8.16 1.44 4.73
N ALA A 137 7.13 2.11 5.24
CA ALA A 137 7.10 3.57 5.27
C ALA A 137 8.22 4.17 6.14
N LYS A 138 8.75 3.40 7.09
CA LYS A 138 9.82 3.82 8.00
C LYS A 138 11.20 3.72 7.38
N SER A 139 11.47 2.65 6.60
CA SER A 139 12.77 2.41 5.96
C SER A 139 12.83 2.79 4.49
N ASN A 140 11.72 3.26 3.91
CA ASN A 140 11.55 3.56 2.48
C ASN A 140 11.64 2.32 1.56
N TYR A 141 11.59 1.11 2.12
CA TYR A 141 11.67 -0.09 1.32
C TYR A 141 10.44 -0.28 0.43
N ASN A 142 10.65 -0.49 -0.86
CA ASN A 142 9.61 -0.64 -1.89
C ASN A 142 8.55 0.49 -1.91
N PHE A 143 8.91 1.66 -1.42
CA PHE A 143 7.99 2.75 -1.08
C PHE A 143 7.18 3.27 -2.27
N GLU A 144 7.79 3.35 -3.45
CA GLU A 144 7.15 3.86 -4.67
C GLU A 144 6.50 2.75 -5.53
N LYS A 145 6.85 1.49 -5.32
CA LYS A 145 6.41 0.38 -6.19
C LYS A 145 4.89 0.28 -6.34
N PRO A 146 4.07 0.41 -5.27
CA PRO A 146 2.62 0.37 -5.42
C PRO A 146 2.07 1.44 -6.34
N PHE A 147 2.53 2.69 -6.19
CA PHE A 147 2.08 3.79 -7.06
C PHE A 147 2.56 3.64 -8.49
N ARG A 148 3.80 3.20 -8.70
CA ARG A 148 4.34 2.97 -10.06
C ARG A 148 3.53 1.88 -10.78
N TRP A 149 3.20 0.80 -10.10
CA TRP A 149 2.35 -0.25 -10.68
C TRP A 149 0.96 0.27 -11.05
N LEU A 150 0.31 1.04 -10.15
CA LEU A 150 -0.98 1.65 -10.42
C LEU A 150 -0.91 2.62 -11.59
N ALA A 151 0.13 3.47 -11.65
CA ALA A 151 0.35 4.38 -12.77
C ALA A 151 0.44 3.63 -14.11
N ARG A 152 1.23 2.57 -14.17
CA ARG A 152 1.34 1.70 -15.35
C ARG A 152 0.00 1.12 -15.81
N LYS A 153 -0.80 0.66 -14.84
CA LYS A 153 -2.13 0.08 -15.14
C LYS A 153 -3.12 1.12 -15.63
N LEU A 154 -3.19 2.26 -14.98
CA LEU A 154 -4.15 3.33 -15.33
C LEU A 154 -3.81 4.00 -16.66
N THR A 155 -2.52 4.19 -16.96
CA THR A 155 -2.07 4.79 -18.23
C THR A 155 -1.92 3.77 -19.36
N GLN A 156 -2.07 2.48 -19.08
CA GLN A 156 -1.81 1.38 -20.02
C GLN A 156 -0.39 1.45 -20.63
N THR A 157 0.58 1.94 -19.84
CA THR A 157 1.98 2.10 -20.24
C THR A 157 2.86 1.21 -19.36
N PRO A 158 3.15 -0.05 -19.77
CA PRO A 158 3.90 -1.01 -18.97
C PRO A 158 5.31 -0.54 -18.60
N ASP A 159 5.96 0.21 -19.50
CA ASP A 159 7.35 0.68 -19.35
C ASP A 159 7.46 2.04 -18.64
N LEU A 160 6.36 2.58 -18.11
CA LEU A 160 6.37 3.84 -17.39
C LEU A 160 7.33 3.78 -16.19
N GLN A 161 8.23 4.75 -16.09
CA GLN A 161 9.16 4.92 -15.00
C GLN A 161 8.93 6.25 -14.28
N PHE A 162 9.21 6.28 -12.98
CA PHE A 162 9.31 7.54 -12.26
C PHE A 162 10.66 8.17 -12.57
N SER A 163 10.65 9.41 -13.07
CA SER A 163 11.85 10.10 -13.57
C SER A 163 12.61 10.85 -12.49
N GLU A 164 11.97 11.18 -11.39
CA GLU A 164 12.57 11.85 -10.24
C GLU A 164 12.31 11.03 -9.00
N ALA A 165 13.37 10.81 -8.21
CA ALA A 165 13.20 10.32 -6.85
C ALA A 165 12.41 11.36 -6.06
N LEU A 166 11.38 10.93 -5.35
CA LEU A 166 10.72 11.79 -4.38
C LEU A 166 11.78 12.33 -3.41
N ALA A 167 11.66 13.60 -3.04
CA ALA A 167 12.50 14.21 -1.98
C ALA A 167 12.11 13.62 -0.60
N ILE A 168 12.19 12.31 -0.49
CA ILE A 168 11.91 11.59 0.74
C ILE A 168 13.09 11.79 1.68
N LYS A 169 12.82 12.19 2.91
CA LYS A 169 13.85 12.26 3.94
C LYS A 169 14.52 10.88 4.12
N PRO A 170 15.78 10.84 4.56
CA PRO A 170 16.46 9.58 4.83
C PRO A 170 15.61 8.64 5.68
N PRO A 171 15.77 7.31 5.51
CA PRO A 171 14.99 6.35 6.28
C PRO A 171 15.27 6.50 7.78
N GLU A 172 14.24 6.36 8.59
CA GLU A 172 14.32 6.41 10.06
C GLU A 172 15.07 5.19 10.64
N VAL A 173 15.18 4.12 9.86
CA VAL A 173 15.90 2.90 10.22
C VAL A 173 16.64 2.34 9.00
N ALA A 174 17.84 1.81 9.23
CA ALA A 174 18.54 1.07 8.21
C ALA A 174 17.76 -0.23 7.91
N PHE A 175 17.61 -0.53 6.63
CA PHE A 175 16.96 -1.75 6.16
C PHE A 175 17.93 -2.53 5.29
N ASP A 176 18.32 -3.72 5.75
CA ASP A 176 19.17 -4.63 4.98
C ASP A 176 18.27 -5.59 4.19
N GLU A 177 18.16 -5.34 2.90
CA GLU A 177 17.32 -6.12 1.99
C GLU A 177 17.81 -7.57 1.87
N ASN A 178 19.11 -7.81 1.95
CA ASN A 178 19.65 -9.15 1.85
C ASN A 178 19.29 -9.97 3.09
N VAL A 179 19.43 -9.38 4.27
CA VAL A 179 19.00 -9.99 5.54
C VAL A 179 17.49 -10.24 5.52
N TYR A 180 16.72 -9.28 5.03
CA TYR A 180 15.29 -9.42 4.90
C TYR A 180 14.87 -10.58 3.98
N LYS A 181 15.47 -10.66 2.78
CA LYS A 181 15.21 -11.73 1.82
C LYS A 181 15.63 -13.11 2.34
N ALA A 182 16.74 -13.18 3.09
CA ALA A 182 17.19 -14.43 3.69
C ALA A 182 16.27 -14.91 4.83
N ALA A 183 15.74 -13.99 5.64
CA ALA A 183 14.86 -14.31 6.76
C ALA A 183 13.43 -14.68 6.35
N ASN A 184 12.97 -14.16 5.20
CA ASN A 184 11.64 -14.40 4.68
C ASN A 184 11.75 -15.32 3.46
N ASP A 185 11.99 -16.61 3.67
CA ASP A 185 12.09 -17.63 2.60
C ASP A 185 11.35 -17.21 1.33
N LYS A 186 12.08 -17.16 0.20
CA LYS A 186 11.48 -16.79 -1.09
C LYS A 186 10.19 -17.57 -1.24
N PRO A 187 9.04 -16.91 -1.47
CA PRO A 187 7.83 -17.65 -1.78
C PRO A 187 8.12 -18.48 -3.02
N ALA A 188 8.00 -19.80 -2.91
CA ALA A 188 8.12 -20.67 -4.05
C ALA A 188 7.09 -20.18 -5.10
N ASN A 189 7.57 -19.65 -6.23
CA ASN A 189 6.78 -19.31 -7.41
C ASN A 189 5.67 -18.27 -7.24
N VAL A 190 5.90 -17.17 -6.54
CA VAL A 190 5.07 -15.99 -6.73
C VAL A 190 5.79 -15.10 -7.74
N PRO A 191 5.24 -14.86 -8.94
CA PRO A 191 5.74 -13.79 -9.80
C PRO A 191 5.57 -12.50 -9.00
N LEU A 192 6.69 -11.94 -8.54
CA LEU A 192 6.69 -10.52 -8.23
C LEU A 192 6.27 -9.84 -9.52
N PRO A 193 5.38 -8.83 -9.50
CA PRO A 193 5.13 -8.08 -10.71
C PRO A 193 6.48 -7.65 -11.23
N GLU A 194 6.75 -8.01 -12.48
CA GLU A 194 7.96 -7.58 -13.16
C GLU A 194 8.06 -6.06 -13.08
N ASP A 195 9.20 -5.58 -12.62
CA ASP A 195 9.49 -4.15 -12.53
C ASP A 195 9.45 -3.47 -13.90
#